data_2192d7237a7f57a7eaca0590ab7f9b36
#
_entry.id   2192d7237a7f57a7eaca0590ab7f9b36
#
_cell.length_a   1.000
_cell.length_b   1.000
_cell.length_c   1.000
_cell.angle_alpha   90.00
_cell.angle_beta   90.00
_cell.angle_gamma   90.00
#
_symmetry.space_group_name_H-M   'P 1'
#
loop_
_entity.id
_entity.type
_entity.pdbx_description
1 polymer ?
#
loop_
_entity_poly.entity_id
_entity_poly.type
_entity_poly.pdbx_seq_one_letter_code
_entity_poly.pdbx_strand_id
1 'polypeptide(L)'
;MLTVGTMSGGDAVNITAGEAKMVAVLRTFGDEVRETAIEEVNRICKGIGIAFACDIEVNLEEGYAATYNDSAMIDLVESSATAELGESAVRYITQPFSGSEDFSFFGKLTGTPCAFMMIDAGHGENPVSLHNGKIVFDEKVMVSGVSAMSRIALEYLKK
;
A
#
# COMPACT_ATOMS: atom_id res chain seq x y z
N MET A 1 0.77 -8.80 6.95
CA MET A 1 0.01 -9.88 6.24
C MET A 1 0.93 -10.54 5.22
N LEU A 2 1.04 -11.87 5.26
CA LEU A 2 1.76 -12.64 4.25
C LEU A 2 0.73 -13.43 3.44
N THR A 3 0.80 -13.33 2.11
CA THR A 3 -0.11 -14.03 1.21
C THR A 3 0.69 -14.80 0.18
N VAL A 4 0.51 -16.13 0.12
CA VAL A 4 1.08 -16.96 -0.94
C VAL A 4 0.13 -16.87 -2.14
N GLY A 5 0.60 -16.27 -3.22
CA GLY A 5 -0.19 -16.08 -4.44
C GLY A 5 -0.10 -17.24 -5.42
N THR A 6 1.07 -17.89 -5.48
CA THR A 6 1.28 -19.04 -6.35
C THR A 6 2.12 -20.12 -5.67
N MET A 7 1.89 -21.36 -6.05
CA MET A 7 2.70 -22.50 -5.66
C MET A 7 2.83 -23.45 -6.87
N SER A 8 4.02 -23.93 -7.13
CA SER A 8 4.31 -24.87 -8.22
C SER A 8 5.37 -25.87 -7.79
N GLY A 9 5.36 -27.06 -8.38
CA GLY A 9 6.37 -28.10 -8.15
C GLY A 9 6.03 -29.37 -8.89
N GLY A 10 7.06 -30.15 -9.27
CA GLY A 10 6.95 -31.42 -9.96
C GLY A 10 6.60 -31.32 -11.44
N ASP A 11 7.00 -32.35 -12.19
CA ASP A 11 6.85 -32.42 -13.66
C ASP A 11 5.94 -33.54 -14.12
N ALA A 12 5.69 -34.57 -13.27
CA ALA A 12 4.91 -35.75 -13.63
C ALA A 12 4.14 -36.29 -12.42
N VAL A 13 2.98 -36.90 -12.70
CA VAL A 13 2.04 -37.38 -11.68
C VAL A 13 2.57 -38.58 -10.86
N ASN A 14 3.56 -39.31 -11.39
CA ASN A 14 4.13 -40.50 -10.78
C ASN A 14 5.58 -40.32 -10.28
N ILE A 15 6.07 -39.08 -10.26
CA ILE A 15 7.41 -38.76 -9.80
C ILE A 15 7.29 -37.71 -8.67
N THR A 16 7.95 -37.99 -7.55
CA THR A 16 8.01 -37.00 -6.45
C THR A 16 8.74 -35.76 -6.94
N ALA A 17 8.16 -34.58 -6.68
CA ALA A 17 8.75 -33.31 -7.03
C ALA A 17 10.12 -33.14 -6.35
N GLY A 18 11.15 -32.86 -7.13
CA GLY A 18 12.49 -32.52 -6.62
C GLY A 18 12.59 -31.10 -6.09
N GLU A 19 11.70 -30.22 -6.55
CA GLU A 19 11.64 -28.81 -6.17
C GLU A 19 10.18 -28.33 -6.08
N ALA A 20 9.91 -27.42 -5.16
CA ALA A 20 8.67 -26.67 -5.11
C ALA A 20 8.97 -25.17 -4.93
N LYS A 21 8.24 -24.31 -5.63
CA LYS A 21 8.37 -22.87 -5.58
C LYS A 21 7.07 -22.23 -5.09
N MET A 22 7.20 -21.31 -4.15
CA MET A 22 6.11 -20.43 -3.71
C MET A 22 6.46 -18.98 -4.00
N VAL A 23 5.50 -18.20 -4.49
CA VAL A 23 5.63 -16.76 -4.61
C VAL A 23 4.61 -16.11 -3.70
N ALA A 24 5.09 -15.24 -2.83
CA ALA A 24 4.29 -14.60 -1.80
C ALA A 24 4.50 -13.10 -1.77
N VAL A 25 3.53 -12.38 -1.24
CA VAL A 25 3.61 -10.93 -0.97
C VAL A 25 3.52 -10.71 0.53
N LEU A 26 4.50 -10.01 1.09
CA LEU A 26 4.48 -9.52 2.45
C LEU A 26 4.05 -8.05 2.47
N ARG A 27 2.99 -7.74 3.23
CA ARG A 27 2.49 -6.37 3.43
C ARG A 27 2.56 -6.02 4.91
N THR A 28 3.20 -4.90 5.22
CA THR A 28 3.40 -4.41 6.60
C THR A 28 3.12 -2.92 6.68
N PHE A 29 2.77 -2.45 7.86
CA PHE A 29 2.65 -1.04 8.18
C PHE A 29 3.83 -0.63 9.05
N GLY A 30 4.96 -0.31 8.41
CA GLY A 30 6.19 0.13 9.06
C GLY A 30 7.37 -0.81 8.88
N ASP A 31 8.56 -0.23 9.00
CA ASP A 31 9.82 -0.94 8.74
C ASP A 31 10.14 -1.95 9.84
N GLU A 32 9.92 -1.63 11.11
CA GLU A 32 10.15 -2.54 12.24
C GLU A 32 9.30 -3.82 12.14
N VAL A 33 8.01 -3.66 11.79
CA VAL A 33 7.11 -4.80 11.59
C VAL A 33 7.54 -5.62 10.37
N ARG A 34 8.08 -4.96 9.34
CA ARG A 34 8.61 -5.63 8.16
C ARG A 34 9.83 -6.48 8.51
N GLU A 35 10.78 -5.92 9.22
CA GLU A 35 11.99 -6.63 9.66
C GLU A 35 11.64 -7.85 10.50
N THR A 36 10.82 -7.69 11.53
CA THR A 36 10.32 -8.79 12.36
C THR A 36 9.64 -9.88 11.52
N ALA A 37 8.81 -9.50 10.57
CA ALA A 37 8.12 -10.48 9.72
C ALA A 37 9.09 -11.25 8.81
N ILE A 38 10.12 -10.60 8.29
CA ILE A 38 11.18 -11.24 7.48
C ILE A 38 11.97 -12.23 8.33
N GLU A 39 12.36 -11.84 9.55
CA GLU A 39 13.06 -12.73 10.47
C GLU A 39 12.24 -13.98 10.79
N GLU A 40 10.94 -13.81 11.05
CA GLU A 40 10.03 -14.93 11.34
C GLU A 40 9.84 -15.85 10.13
N VAL A 41 9.73 -15.33 8.91
CA VAL A 41 9.68 -16.14 7.68
C VAL A 41 10.95 -17.00 7.58
N ASN A 42 12.12 -16.40 7.74
CA ASN A 42 13.39 -17.11 7.67
C ASN A 42 13.50 -18.17 8.79
N ARG A 43 13.10 -17.85 10.00
CA ARG A 43 13.10 -18.78 11.15
C ARG A 43 12.21 -19.99 10.89
N ILE A 44 11.00 -19.76 10.38
CA ILE A 44 10.04 -20.84 10.06
C ILE A 44 10.57 -21.72 8.93
N CYS A 45 11.05 -21.11 7.84
CA CYS A 45 11.62 -21.86 6.70
C CYS A 45 12.81 -22.72 7.15
N LYS A 46 13.71 -22.20 7.95
CA LYS A 46 14.83 -22.95 8.53
C LYS A 46 14.35 -24.13 9.38
N GLY A 47 13.33 -23.90 10.22
CA GLY A 47 12.74 -24.95 11.05
C GLY A 47 12.11 -26.08 10.22
N ILE A 48 11.39 -25.73 9.17
CA ILE A 48 10.79 -26.70 8.24
C ILE A 48 11.88 -27.46 7.49
N GLY A 49 12.92 -26.80 6.99
CA GLY A 49 14.05 -27.43 6.33
C GLY A 49 14.71 -28.52 7.18
N ILE A 50 14.93 -28.21 8.48
CA ILE A 50 15.47 -29.17 9.44
C ILE A 50 14.50 -30.34 9.67
N ALA A 51 13.21 -30.05 9.86
CA ALA A 51 12.20 -31.06 10.18
C ALA A 51 11.98 -32.07 9.03
N PHE A 52 12.09 -31.63 7.78
CA PHE A 52 11.83 -32.42 6.60
C PHE A 52 13.10 -32.81 5.81
N ALA A 53 14.27 -32.45 6.32
CA ALA A 53 15.56 -32.70 5.69
C ALA A 53 15.62 -32.20 4.23
N CYS A 54 15.17 -30.97 4.01
CA CYS A 54 15.21 -30.30 2.72
C CYS A 54 15.83 -28.89 2.85
N ASP A 55 16.37 -28.39 1.76
CA ASP A 55 16.89 -27.04 1.68
C ASP A 55 15.76 -26.09 1.29
N ILE A 56 15.65 -24.98 2.01
CA ILE A 56 14.69 -23.93 1.71
C ILE A 56 15.44 -22.61 1.55
N GLU A 57 15.35 -22.04 0.36
CA GLU A 57 15.89 -20.72 0.03
C GLU A 57 14.77 -19.67 0.09
N VAL A 58 15.03 -18.56 0.77
CA VAL A 58 14.11 -17.44 0.85
C VAL A 58 14.73 -16.24 0.13
N ASN A 59 14.16 -15.90 -1.02
CA ASN A 59 14.57 -14.74 -1.79
C ASN A 59 13.60 -13.58 -1.54
N LEU A 60 14.14 -12.46 -1.10
CA LEU A 60 13.38 -11.25 -0.80
C LEU A 60 13.64 -10.17 -1.85
N GLU A 61 12.57 -9.74 -2.50
CA GLU A 61 12.61 -8.58 -3.38
C GLU A 61 11.99 -7.38 -2.64
N GLU A 62 12.67 -6.25 -2.66
CA GLU A 62 12.10 -5.03 -2.09
C GLU A 62 10.99 -4.49 -2.97
N GLY A 63 9.82 -4.29 -2.35
CA GLY A 63 8.69 -3.61 -2.95
C GLY A 63 8.59 -2.14 -2.51
N TYR A 64 7.36 -1.69 -2.37
CA TYR A 64 7.07 -0.31 -1.93
C TYR A 64 7.31 -0.14 -0.44
N ALA A 65 7.73 1.06 -0.05
CA ALA A 65 7.78 1.46 1.35
C ALA A 65 6.36 1.69 1.92
N ALA A 66 6.23 1.74 3.23
CA ALA A 66 5.00 2.22 3.84
C ALA A 66 4.82 3.72 3.55
N THR A 67 3.61 4.12 3.17
CA THR A 67 3.27 5.54 3.03
C THR A 67 2.97 6.11 4.41
N TYR A 68 3.78 7.08 4.84
CA TYR A 68 3.57 7.83 6.07
C TYR A 68 3.01 9.21 5.74
N ASN A 69 2.00 9.58 6.50
CA ASN A 69 1.45 10.92 6.47
C ASN A 69 1.99 11.72 7.65
N ASP A 70 2.67 12.81 7.37
CA ASP A 70 3.13 13.76 8.38
C ASP A 70 1.93 14.49 8.99
N SER A 71 1.89 14.59 10.33
CA SER A 71 0.74 15.17 11.04
C SER A 71 0.50 16.64 10.68
N ALA A 72 1.55 17.45 10.57
CA ALA A 72 1.42 18.85 10.23
C ALA A 72 0.95 19.05 8.77
N MET A 73 1.33 18.12 7.89
CA MET A 73 0.84 18.13 6.50
C MET A 73 -0.61 17.67 6.42
N ILE A 74 -1.03 16.70 7.24
CA ILE A 74 -2.44 16.29 7.34
C ILE A 74 -3.30 17.43 7.86
N ASP A 75 -2.87 18.14 8.91
CA ASP A 75 -3.60 19.30 9.44
C ASP A 75 -3.77 20.40 8.37
N LEU A 76 -2.74 20.65 7.57
CA LEU A 76 -2.80 21.59 6.45
C LEU A 76 -3.78 21.13 5.37
N VAL A 77 -3.72 19.85 4.98
CA VAL A 77 -4.62 19.28 3.97
C VAL A 77 -6.06 19.36 4.44
N GLU A 78 -6.33 18.92 5.67
CA GLU A 78 -7.69 18.95 6.24
C GLU A 78 -8.27 20.36 6.31
N SER A 79 -7.54 21.28 6.95
CA SER A 79 -8.02 22.65 7.10
C SER A 79 -8.24 23.35 5.76
N SER A 80 -7.35 23.13 4.80
CA SER A 80 -7.46 23.72 3.47
C SER A 80 -8.62 23.12 2.66
N ALA A 81 -8.75 21.78 2.67
CA ALA A 81 -9.82 21.10 1.96
C ALA A 81 -11.19 21.41 2.58
N THR A 82 -11.29 21.47 3.91
CA THR A 82 -12.51 21.86 4.62
C THR A 82 -12.92 23.31 4.29
N ALA A 83 -11.96 24.22 4.27
CA ALA A 83 -12.23 25.61 3.92
C ALA A 83 -12.72 25.79 2.47
N GLU A 84 -12.24 24.96 1.56
CA GLU A 84 -12.58 25.04 0.14
C GLU A 84 -13.86 24.26 -0.21
N LEU A 85 -14.05 23.06 0.34
CA LEU A 85 -15.10 22.14 -0.05
C LEU A 85 -16.21 21.97 1.00
N GLY A 86 -16.00 22.44 2.23
CA GLY A 86 -16.88 22.25 3.37
C GLY A 86 -16.59 20.96 4.17
N GLU A 87 -16.97 20.96 5.45
CA GLU A 87 -16.71 19.84 6.38
C GLU A 87 -17.27 18.49 5.90
N SER A 88 -18.44 18.51 5.26
CA SER A 88 -19.10 17.29 4.80
C SER A 88 -18.36 16.59 3.64
N ALA A 89 -17.45 17.30 2.97
CA ALA A 89 -16.66 16.77 1.86
C ALA A 89 -15.35 16.12 2.32
N VAL A 90 -14.94 16.34 3.57
CA VAL A 90 -13.66 15.84 4.11
C VAL A 90 -13.93 14.70 5.10
N ARG A 91 -13.24 13.59 4.90
CA ARG A 91 -13.37 12.42 5.78
C ARG A 91 -12.01 11.85 6.13
N TYR A 92 -11.84 11.44 7.38
CA TYR A 92 -10.68 10.70 7.82
C TYR A 92 -10.80 9.23 7.49
N ILE A 93 -9.72 8.66 6.97
CA ILE A 93 -9.54 7.22 6.85
C ILE A 93 -8.90 6.74 8.15
N THR A 94 -9.69 6.10 9.01
CA THR A 94 -9.22 5.65 10.34
C THR A 94 -8.50 4.31 10.32
N GLN A 95 -8.64 3.54 9.24
CA GLN A 95 -7.94 2.28 9.07
C GLN A 95 -6.92 2.38 7.95
N PRO A 96 -5.68 1.94 8.16
CA PRO A 96 -4.66 1.98 7.14
C PRO A 96 -5.08 1.18 5.91
N PHE A 97 -4.82 1.74 4.74
CA PHE A 97 -5.05 1.06 3.47
C PHE A 97 -3.87 0.15 3.13
N SER A 98 -4.13 -1.11 2.84
CA SER A 98 -3.07 -2.11 2.57
C SER A 98 -2.58 -2.15 1.13
N GLY A 99 -2.99 -1.20 0.29
CA GLY A 99 -2.49 -1.04 -1.08
C GLY A 99 -1.01 -0.62 -1.10
N SER A 100 -0.32 -0.96 -2.16
CA SER A 100 1.02 -0.44 -2.42
C SER A 100 0.90 0.87 -3.19
N GLU A 101 1.75 1.85 -2.86
CA GLU A 101 1.69 3.19 -3.44
C GLU A 101 3.12 3.72 -3.62
N ASP A 102 3.48 4.10 -4.83
CA ASP A 102 4.82 4.64 -5.14
C ASP A 102 5.04 6.04 -4.56
N PHE A 103 3.98 6.74 -4.21
CA PHE A 103 4.05 8.00 -3.43
C PHE A 103 4.85 7.85 -2.14
N SER A 104 4.91 6.65 -1.55
CA SER A 104 5.72 6.35 -0.36
C SER A 104 7.20 6.74 -0.51
N PHE A 105 7.72 6.71 -1.74
CA PHE A 105 9.11 7.05 -2.00
C PHE A 105 9.39 8.55 -1.93
N PHE A 106 8.42 9.43 -2.14
CA PHE A 106 8.65 10.87 -2.03
C PHE A 106 9.13 11.24 -0.63
N GLY A 107 8.42 10.83 0.42
CA GLY A 107 8.87 11.08 1.80
C GLY A 107 10.13 10.29 2.17
N LYS A 108 10.19 9.01 1.80
CA LYS A 108 11.32 8.12 2.16
C LYS A 108 12.65 8.59 1.58
N LEU A 109 12.68 8.96 0.30
CA LEU A 109 13.93 9.32 -0.39
C LEU A 109 14.38 10.76 -0.15
N THR A 110 13.44 11.67 0.06
CA THR A 110 13.75 13.10 0.22
C THR A 110 13.83 13.54 1.67
N GLY A 111 13.27 12.77 2.61
CA GLY A 111 13.06 13.18 3.99
C GLY A 111 12.05 14.32 4.15
N THR A 112 11.29 14.63 3.10
CA THR A 112 10.31 15.73 3.10
C THR A 112 9.00 15.27 3.73
N PRO A 113 8.37 16.06 4.62
CA PRO A 113 7.04 15.78 5.12
C PRO A 113 6.02 15.68 3.99
N CYS A 114 5.26 14.61 3.97
CA CYS A 114 4.28 14.32 2.92
C CYS A 114 2.91 13.99 3.51
N ALA A 115 1.86 14.24 2.74
CA ALA A 115 0.52 13.75 3.02
C ALA A 115 -0.10 13.16 1.74
N PHE A 116 -0.62 11.96 1.84
CA PHE A 116 -1.33 11.28 0.76
C PHE A 116 -2.83 11.44 0.96
N MET A 117 -3.47 12.13 0.05
CA MET A 117 -4.89 12.41 0.04
C MET A 117 -5.57 11.57 -1.05
N MET A 118 -6.69 10.96 -0.71
CA MET A 118 -7.54 10.25 -1.68
C MET A 118 -8.74 11.10 -2.05
N ILE A 119 -9.15 11.04 -3.31
CA ILE A 119 -10.36 11.69 -3.82
C ILE A 119 -11.36 10.59 -4.17
N ASP A 120 -12.53 10.64 -3.52
CA ASP A 120 -13.61 9.72 -3.83
C ASP A 120 -14.23 10.10 -5.19
N ALA A 121 -14.04 9.24 -6.18
CA ALA A 121 -14.49 9.48 -7.55
C ALA A 121 -15.94 9.02 -7.81
N GLY A 122 -16.71 8.72 -6.77
CA GLY A 122 -18.15 8.44 -6.88
C GLY A 122 -18.46 7.26 -7.78
N HIS A 123 -18.32 6.05 -7.29
CA HIS A 123 -18.56 4.82 -8.08
C HIS A 123 -20.04 4.42 -8.20
N GLY A 124 -20.97 5.28 -7.80
CA GLY A 124 -22.40 4.96 -7.81
C GLY A 124 -22.80 3.85 -6.83
N GLU A 125 -23.94 3.19 -7.09
CA GLU A 125 -24.50 2.16 -6.20
C GLU A 125 -23.72 0.82 -6.25
N ASN A 126 -22.94 0.58 -7.31
CA ASN A 126 -22.15 -0.64 -7.49
C ASN A 126 -20.68 -0.30 -7.76
N PRO A 127 -19.89 0.00 -6.73
CA PRO A 127 -18.51 0.36 -6.89
C PRO A 127 -17.68 -0.80 -7.45
N VAL A 128 -16.96 -0.54 -8.51
CA VAL A 128 -16.00 -1.48 -9.11
C VAL A 128 -14.63 -1.18 -8.52
N SER A 129 -13.89 -2.22 -8.16
CA SER A 129 -12.53 -2.06 -7.59
C SER A 129 -11.61 -1.32 -8.56
N LEU A 130 -10.65 -0.58 -8.03
CA LEU A 130 -9.53 -0.04 -8.79
C LEU A 130 -8.86 -1.17 -9.61
N HIS A 131 -8.24 -0.82 -10.72
CA HIS A 131 -7.60 -1.74 -11.69
C HIS A 131 -8.56 -2.69 -12.41
N ASN A 132 -9.83 -2.34 -12.50
CA ASN A 132 -10.82 -3.08 -13.28
C ASN A 132 -11.16 -2.32 -14.56
N GLY A 133 -11.17 -3.00 -15.71
CA GLY A 133 -11.47 -2.37 -17.00
C GLY A 133 -12.92 -1.84 -17.16
N LYS A 134 -13.79 -2.11 -16.18
CA LYS A 134 -15.18 -1.59 -16.14
C LYS A 134 -15.33 -0.41 -15.17
N ILE A 135 -14.23 0.07 -14.57
CA ILE A 135 -14.29 1.22 -13.67
C ILE A 135 -14.68 2.48 -14.44
N VAL A 136 -15.57 3.26 -13.85
CA VAL A 136 -15.99 4.56 -14.38
C VAL A 136 -15.83 5.58 -13.26
N PHE A 137 -15.09 6.64 -13.50
CA PHE A 137 -14.93 7.73 -12.57
C PHE A 137 -15.95 8.85 -12.87
N ASP A 138 -16.51 9.46 -11.83
CA ASP A 138 -17.26 10.70 -12.01
C ASP A 138 -16.28 11.85 -12.22
N GLU A 139 -16.19 12.33 -13.46
CA GLU A 139 -15.28 13.41 -13.85
C GLU A 139 -15.53 14.74 -13.10
N LYS A 140 -16.72 14.91 -12.51
CA LYS A 140 -17.05 16.10 -11.72
C LYS A 140 -16.14 16.26 -10.49
N VAL A 141 -15.62 15.16 -9.96
CA VAL A 141 -14.71 15.22 -8.81
C VAL A 141 -13.38 15.88 -9.13
N MET A 142 -13.00 15.98 -10.41
CA MET A 142 -11.79 16.69 -10.82
C MET A 142 -11.79 18.15 -10.38
N VAL A 143 -12.94 18.81 -10.43
CA VAL A 143 -13.07 20.19 -9.98
C VAL A 143 -12.73 20.30 -8.50
N SER A 144 -13.32 19.45 -7.66
CA SER A 144 -13.02 19.40 -6.22
C SER A 144 -11.55 19.10 -5.95
N GLY A 145 -10.98 18.15 -6.70
CA GLY A 145 -9.55 17.81 -6.59
C GLY A 145 -8.64 18.99 -6.91
N VAL A 146 -8.90 19.69 -8.02
CA VAL A 146 -8.12 20.88 -8.43
C VAL A 146 -8.25 22.00 -7.40
N SER A 147 -9.47 22.29 -6.94
CA SER A 147 -9.73 23.33 -5.95
C SER A 147 -9.01 23.06 -4.63
N ALA A 148 -9.16 21.84 -4.08
CA ALA A 148 -8.50 21.44 -2.85
C ALA A 148 -6.97 21.51 -2.96
N MET A 149 -6.38 20.92 -3.99
CA MET A 149 -4.94 20.92 -4.20
C MET A 149 -4.39 22.35 -4.39
N SER A 150 -5.09 23.19 -5.13
CA SER A 150 -4.71 24.61 -5.30
C SER A 150 -4.75 25.36 -3.98
N ARG A 151 -5.77 25.13 -3.17
CA ARG A 151 -5.90 25.76 -1.84
C ARG A 151 -4.78 25.30 -0.91
N ILE A 152 -4.49 23.99 -0.85
CA ILE A 152 -3.40 23.43 -0.04
C ILE A 152 -2.06 24.07 -0.43
N ALA A 153 -1.77 24.17 -1.72
CA ALA A 153 -0.54 24.80 -2.21
C ALA A 153 -0.44 26.27 -1.81
N LEU A 154 -1.52 27.02 -1.93
CA LEU A 154 -1.55 28.43 -1.54
C LEU A 154 -1.35 28.61 -0.03
N GLU A 155 -1.97 27.79 0.80
CA GLU A 155 -1.81 27.87 2.26
C GLU A 155 -0.40 27.43 2.71
N TYR A 156 0.19 26.45 2.03
CA TYR A 156 1.58 26.03 2.27
C TYR A 156 2.58 27.16 1.97
N LEU A 157 2.37 27.89 0.88
CA LEU A 157 3.27 28.96 0.43
C LEU A 157 3.13 30.27 1.24
N LYS A 158 2.13 30.39 2.10
CA LYS A 158 1.96 31.54 3.02
C LYS A 158 2.82 31.44 4.27
N LYS A 159 3.39 30.28 4.54
CA LYS A 159 4.31 30.06 5.67
C LYS A 159 5.71 30.54 5.33
#